data_c02d3b1d6f370bafe2273874e6d4718c
#
_entry.id   c02d3b1d6f370bafe2273874e6d4718c
#
_cell.length_a   1.000
_cell.length_b   1.000
_cell.length_c   1.000
_cell.angle_alpha   90.00
_cell.angle_beta   90.00
_cell.angle_gamma   90.00
#
_symmetry.space_group_name_H-M   'P 1'
#
loop_
_entity.id
_entity.type
_entity.pdbx_description
1 polymer ?
#
loop_
_entity_poly.entity_id
_entity_poly.type
_entity_poly.pdbx_seq_one_letter_code
_entity_poly.pdbx_strand_id
1 'polypeptide(L)'
;RLKGAYSVLLMISGVGLVAIRDPKGIRPLILGKKDNDLIGADYMIASESPALSALEFEVEGDLRPGEAVFITPEGELHRKVCHNKPSKNPCIFEYVYLARPDAVIDGISVMRSRLRMGQKLGKKILETYPNHDIDAVIPIPESSTSSAIEVAKTLNVNYREGFVKNRYIGRTFIMPKQELRKKSVRRKLNPIPFEFKDKNVLLVDDSIVRGTTSREIVEMARSVGAKKVYFASAAPPISCLLYTSPSPRDSDQ
;
A
#
# COMPACT_ATOMS: atom_id res chain seq x y z
N ARG A 1 -2.11 1.32 28.26
CA ARG A 1 -1.33 2.60 28.13
C ARG A 1 -0.45 2.66 26.89
N LEU A 2 -0.80 1.90 25.84
CA LEU A 2 -0.12 1.94 24.55
C LEU A 2 -0.38 3.28 23.87
N LYS A 3 0.65 3.86 23.26
CA LYS A 3 0.57 5.10 22.47
C LYS A 3 1.03 4.83 21.03
N GLY A 4 0.48 5.54 20.08
CA GLY A 4 0.83 5.43 18.66
C GLY A 4 -0.11 4.54 17.86
N ALA A 5 0.34 4.06 16.71
CA ALA A 5 -0.40 3.21 15.80
C ALA A 5 -0.13 1.73 16.12
N TYR A 6 -1.18 0.97 16.39
CA TYR A 6 -1.05 -0.46 16.66
C TYR A 6 -2.31 -1.26 16.35
N SER A 7 -2.12 -2.51 15.99
CA SER A 7 -3.12 -3.57 16.02
C SER A 7 -2.48 -4.73 16.79
N VAL A 8 -3.11 -5.13 17.88
CA VAL A 8 -2.56 -6.12 18.80
C VAL A 8 -3.48 -7.32 18.87
N LEU A 9 -2.92 -8.51 18.73
CA LEU A 9 -3.59 -9.78 18.98
C LEU A 9 -2.87 -10.49 20.12
N LEU A 10 -3.62 -10.94 21.11
CA LEU A 10 -3.13 -11.65 22.28
C LEU A 10 -3.94 -12.93 22.46
N MET A 11 -3.26 -14.06 22.45
CA MET A 11 -3.85 -15.33 22.89
C MET A 11 -3.43 -15.59 24.33
N ILE A 12 -4.39 -15.75 25.21
CA ILE A 12 -4.20 -16.01 26.63
C ILE A 12 -4.67 -17.43 26.92
N SER A 13 -3.72 -18.30 27.26
CA SER A 13 -4.03 -19.73 27.49
C SER A 13 -5.09 -19.91 28.56
N GLY A 14 -6.12 -20.69 28.26
CA GLY A 14 -7.26 -20.95 29.14
C GLY A 14 -8.23 -19.78 29.33
N VAL A 15 -8.00 -18.63 28.67
CA VAL A 15 -8.86 -17.44 28.81
C VAL A 15 -9.51 -17.06 27.49
N GLY A 16 -8.74 -17.00 26.38
CA GLY A 16 -9.28 -16.67 25.06
C GLY A 16 -8.39 -15.78 24.22
N LEU A 17 -8.96 -15.18 23.18
CA LEU A 17 -8.30 -14.30 22.21
C LEU A 17 -8.75 -12.85 22.44
N VAL A 18 -7.78 -11.94 22.55
CA VAL A 18 -8.03 -10.49 22.62
C VAL A 18 -7.46 -9.81 21.41
N ALA A 19 -8.24 -8.94 20.80
CA ALA A 19 -7.80 -8.05 19.72
C ALA A 19 -8.04 -6.59 20.07
N ILE A 20 -7.07 -5.71 19.82
CA ILE A 20 -7.15 -4.29 20.17
C ILE A 20 -6.68 -3.45 19.00
N ARG A 21 -7.52 -2.50 18.58
CA ARG A 21 -7.17 -1.48 17.59
C ARG A 21 -6.81 -0.16 18.27
N ASP A 22 -5.80 0.55 17.76
CA ASP A 22 -5.36 1.82 18.31
C ASP A 22 -6.48 2.88 18.34
N PRO A 23 -6.43 3.85 19.30
CA PRO A 23 -7.50 4.83 19.51
C PRO A 23 -7.75 5.79 18.35
N LYS A 24 -6.81 5.89 17.40
CA LYS A 24 -6.95 6.69 16.19
C LYS A 24 -7.31 5.87 14.95
N GLY A 25 -7.39 4.52 15.09
CA GLY A 25 -7.68 3.63 13.97
C GLY A 25 -6.66 3.75 12.83
N ILE A 26 -5.39 4.05 13.15
CA ILE A 26 -4.33 4.22 12.14
C ILE A 26 -4.04 2.90 11.45
N ARG A 27 -3.91 1.81 12.24
CA ARG A 27 -3.71 0.47 11.69
C ARG A 27 -5.05 -0.24 11.50
N PRO A 28 -5.22 -0.97 10.39
CA PRO A 28 -6.44 -1.73 10.15
C PRO A 28 -6.51 -2.96 11.05
N LEU A 29 -7.73 -3.35 11.40
CA LEU A 29 -8.03 -4.60 12.09
C LEU A 29 -9.48 -4.95 11.82
N ILE A 30 -9.73 -6.16 11.30
CA ILE A 30 -11.02 -6.61 10.84
C ILE A 30 -11.39 -7.94 11.49
N LEU A 31 -12.66 -8.10 11.81
CA LEU A 31 -13.25 -9.31 12.38
C LEU A 31 -14.04 -10.05 11.31
N GLY A 32 -13.86 -11.35 11.26
CA GLY A 32 -14.68 -12.27 10.48
C GLY A 32 -15.33 -13.33 11.36
N LYS A 33 -16.45 -13.85 10.90
CA LYS A 33 -17.23 -14.91 11.51
C LYS A 33 -17.47 -16.04 10.51
N LYS A 34 -17.46 -17.26 10.99
CA LYS A 34 -17.89 -18.44 10.23
C LYS A 34 -18.76 -19.30 11.15
N ASP A 35 -19.93 -19.69 10.68
CA ASP A 35 -20.81 -20.56 11.47
C ASP A 35 -20.15 -21.92 11.69
N ASN A 36 -20.31 -22.45 12.90
CA ASN A 36 -19.76 -23.72 13.34
C ASN A 36 -20.81 -24.48 14.09
N ASP A 37 -21.18 -25.66 13.57
CA ASP A 37 -22.28 -26.49 14.11
C ASP A 37 -22.05 -26.96 15.55
N LEU A 38 -20.79 -27.00 16.01
CA LEU A 38 -20.42 -27.49 17.34
C LEU A 38 -20.44 -26.41 18.43
N ILE A 39 -19.96 -25.20 18.08
CA ILE A 39 -19.76 -24.10 19.06
C ILE A 39 -20.51 -22.81 18.69
N GLY A 40 -21.34 -22.85 17.63
CA GLY A 40 -22.12 -21.71 17.15
C GLY A 40 -21.36 -20.81 16.18
N ALA A 41 -20.12 -20.43 16.45
CA ALA A 41 -19.33 -19.62 15.52
C ALA A 41 -17.83 -19.71 15.78
N ASP A 42 -17.06 -19.73 14.70
CA ASP A 42 -15.63 -19.45 14.69
C ASP A 42 -15.40 -17.98 14.38
N TYR A 43 -14.37 -17.40 14.98
CA TYR A 43 -13.98 -16.02 14.72
C TYR A 43 -12.55 -15.96 14.23
N MET A 44 -12.31 -15.08 13.26
CA MET A 44 -10.98 -14.77 12.76
C MET A 44 -10.73 -13.26 12.78
N ILE A 45 -9.54 -12.86 13.18
CA ILE A 45 -9.13 -11.45 13.20
C ILE A 45 -7.90 -11.30 12.32
N ALA A 46 -7.95 -10.32 11.42
CA ALA A 46 -6.88 -10.04 10.46
C ALA A 46 -6.67 -8.54 10.26
N SER A 47 -5.57 -8.18 9.60
CA SER A 47 -5.33 -6.80 9.17
C SER A 47 -6.13 -6.43 7.92
N GLU A 48 -6.50 -7.42 7.10
CA GLU A 48 -7.10 -7.22 5.79
C GLU A 48 -8.21 -8.23 5.50
N SER A 49 -9.29 -7.79 4.85
CA SER A 49 -10.44 -8.62 4.49
C SER A 49 -10.10 -9.84 3.59
N PRO A 50 -9.11 -9.79 2.66
CA PRO A 50 -8.78 -10.97 1.85
C PRO A 50 -8.27 -12.16 2.66
N ALA A 51 -7.72 -11.94 3.85
CA ALA A 51 -7.31 -13.03 4.73
C ALA A 51 -8.52 -13.81 5.28
N LEU A 52 -9.61 -13.10 5.56
CA LEU A 52 -10.88 -13.70 5.98
C LEU A 52 -11.50 -14.50 4.85
N SER A 53 -11.62 -13.88 3.67
CA SER A 53 -12.22 -14.51 2.48
C SER A 53 -11.48 -15.76 2.02
N ALA A 54 -10.15 -15.78 2.15
CA ALA A 54 -9.33 -16.94 1.78
C ALA A 54 -9.61 -18.20 2.63
N LEU A 55 -10.16 -18.01 3.85
CA LEU A 55 -10.55 -19.08 4.78
C LEU A 55 -12.07 -19.19 4.94
N GLU A 56 -12.83 -18.55 4.04
CA GLU A 56 -14.30 -18.60 3.99
C GLU A 56 -14.97 -18.01 5.25
N PHE A 57 -14.34 -17.02 5.88
CA PHE A 57 -14.99 -16.24 6.93
C PHE A 57 -15.78 -15.08 6.32
N GLU A 58 -16.99 -14.88 6.78
CA GLU A 58 -17.79 -13.70 6.48
C GLU A 58 -17.24 -12.48 7.23
N VAL A 59 -17.18 -11.34 6.55
CA VAL A 59 -16.68 -10.10 7.13
C VAL A 59 -17.74 -9.49 8.06
N GLU A 60 -17.51 -9.51 9.35
CA GLU A 60 -18.34 -8.83 10.37
C GLU A 60 -18.11 -7.31 10.36
N GLY A 61 -16.88 -6.88 10.04
CA GLY A 61 -16.49 -5.48 9.90
C GLY A 61 -15.19 -5.11 10.58
N ASP A 62 -14.76 -3.89 10.32
CA ASP A 62 -13.58 -3.32 10.96
C ASP A 62 -13.83 -3.04 12.45
N LEU A 63 -12.83 -3.28 13.30
CA LEU A 63 -12.86 -2.82 14.67
C LEU A 63 -12.83 -1.29 14.67
N ARG A 64 -13.66 -0.68 15.54
CA ARG A 64 -13.67 0.78 15.71
C ARG A 64 -12.36 1.27 16.32
N PRO A 65 -11.96 2.52 16.09
CA PRO A 65 -10.83 3.12 16.79
C PRO A 65 -10.96 2.96 18.31
N GLY A 66 -9.91 2.44 18.97
CA GLY A 66 -9.87 2.19 20.41
C GLY A 66 -10.77 1.04 20.89
N GLU A 67 -11.26 0.20 19.98
CA GLU A 67 -12.06 -0.97 20.32
C GLU A 67 -11.16 -2.16 20.67
N ALA A 68 -11.57 -2.88 21.68
CA ALA A 68 -11.11 -4.21 22.03
C ALA A 68 -12.21 -5.24 21.77
N VAL A 69 -11.80 -6.38 21.25
CA VAL A 69 -12.63 -7.57 21.06
C VAL A 69 -12.03 -8.68 21.91
N PHE A 70 -12.87 -9.41 22.61
CA PHE A 70 -12.49 -10.59 23.37
C PHE A 70 -13.38 -11.77 22.96
N ILE A 71 -12.75 -12.88 22.65
CA ILE A 71 -13.41 -14.12 22.26
C ILE A 71 -13.01 -15.19 23.27
N THR A 72 -14.02 -15.77 23.94
CA THR A 72 -13.80 -16.84 24.93
C THR A 72 -13.49 -18.17 24.25
N PRO A 73 -12.97 -19.17 24.98
CA PRO A 73 -12.79 -20.53 24.45
C PRO A 73 -14.09 -21.18 23.96
N GLU A 74 -15.23 -20.78 24.55
CA GLU A 74 -16.57 -21.26 24.20
C GLU A 74 -17.15 -20.55 22.95
N GLY A 75 -16.40 -19.58 22.36
CA GLY A 75 -16.82 -18.85 21.17
C GLY A 75 -17.72 -17.63 21.45
N GLU A 76 -17.80 -17.16 22.70
CA GLU A 76 -18.55 -15.94 23.01
C GLU A 76 -17.75 -14.69 22.60
N LEU A 77 -18.39 -13.78 21.86
CA LEU A 77 -17.80 -12.54 21.37
C LEU A 77 -18.20 -11.34 22.23
N HIS A 78 -17.22 -10.68 22.82
CA HIS A 78 -17.41 -9.45 23.58
C HIS A 78 -16.69 -8.28 22.89
N ARG A 79 -17.36 -7.12 22.81
CA ARG A 79 -16.80 -5.91 22.16
C ARG A 79 -16.91 -4.70 23.09
N LYS A 80 -15.82 -3.93 23.20
CA LYS A 80 -15.81 -2.71 24.02
C LYS A 80 -14.88 -1.65 23.44
N VAL A 81 -15.37 -0.42 23.33
CA VAL A 81 -14.49 0.75 23.08
C VAL A 81 -13.81 1.13 24.40
N CYS A 82 -12.50 0.99 24.46
CA CYS A 82 -11.68 1.16 25.67
C CYS A 82 -11.06 2.55 25.81
N HIS A 83 -11.26 3.44 24.83
CA HIS A 83 -10.70 4.79 24.82
C HIS A 83 -11.79 5.86 24.88
N ASN A 84 -11.61 6.89 25.73
CA ASN A 84 -12.64 7.90 25.99
C ASN A 84 -12.87 8.89 24.83
N LYS A 85 -11.86 9.06 23.94
CA LYS A 85 -11.92 9.98 22.80
C LYS A 85 -11.32 9.30 21.54
N PRO A 86 -11.99 8.27 21.00
CA PRO A 86 -11.52 7.64 19.77
C PRO A 86 -11.72 8.59 18.59
N SER A 87 -10.84 8.52 17.62
CA SER A 87 -10.95 9.29 16.37
C SER A 87 -10.51 8.42 15.19
N LYS A 88 -11.07 8.67 13.99
CA LYS A 88 -10.74 7.89 12.81
C LYS A 88 -9.72 8.63 11.94
N ASN A 89 -8.47 8.23 12.02
CA ASN A 89 -7.35 8.80 11.26
C ASN A 89 -6.54 7.68 10.59
N PRO A 90 -7.10 7.02 9.56
CA PRO A 90 -6.44 5.89 8.92
C PRO A 90 -5.15 6.33 8.22
N CYS A 91 -4.18 5.43 8.19
CA CYS A 91 -2.94 5.66 7.46
C CYS A 91 -3.21 5.60 5.95
N ILE A 92 -2.92 6.67 5.21
CA ILE A 92 -3.07 6.69 3.75
C ILE A 92 -2.21 5.63 3.05
N PHE A 93 -1.09 5.25 3.66
CA PHE A 93 -0.19 4.22 3.13
C PHE A 93 -0.82 2.85 3.00
N GLU A 94 -1.82 2.54 3.80
CA GLU A 94 -2.59 1.30 3.64
C GLU A 94 -3.22 1.26 2.24
N TYR A 95 -3.83 2.37 1.79
CA TYR A 95 -4.48 2.46 0.49
C TYR A 95 -3.50 2.60 -0.67
N VAL A 96 -2.39 3.32 -0.47
CA VAL A 96 -1.40 3.60 -1.50
C VAL A 96 -0.57 2.35 -1.82
N TYR A 97 -0.08 1.66 -0.78
CA TYR A 97 0.98 0.66 -0.94
C TYR A 97 0.80 -0.63 -0.14
N LEU A 98 0.45 -0.55 1.17
CA LEU A 98 0.58 -1.69 2.08
C LEU A 98 -0.49 -2.75 1.85
N ALA A 99 -1.76 -2.34 1.75
CA ALA A 99 -2.89 -3.25 1.62
C ALA A 99 -2.97 -3.90 0.23
N ARG A 100 -3.52 -5.08 0.18
CA ARG A 100 -3.84 -5.75 -1.07
C ARG A 100 -4.90 -4.96 -1.84
N PRO A 101 -4.85 -4.95 -3.19
CA PRO A 101 -5.83 -4.20 -3.99
C PRO A 101 -7.27 -4.67 -3.82
N ASP A 102 -7.47 -5.93 -3.49
CA ASP A 102 -8.78 -6.56 -3.24
C ASP A 102 -9.30 -6.31 -1.80
N ALA A 103 -8.52 -5.67 -0.93
CA ALA A 103 -8.93 -5.34 0.44
C ALA A 103 -9.96 -4.20 0.50
N VAL A 104 -10.83 -4.29 1.50
CA VAL A 104 -11.69 -3.20 1.96
C VAL A 104 -11.29 -2.86 3.40
N ILE A 105 -10.93 -1.61 3.66
CA ILE A 105 -10.50 -1.12 4.97
C ILE A 105 -11.41 0.03 5.36
N ASP A 106 -12.01 -0.03 6.54
CA ASP A 106 -12.93 0.99 7.04
C ASP A 106 -14.07 1.34 6.04
N GLY A 107 -14.54 0.34 5.28
CA GLY A 107 -15.55 0.49 4.25
C GLY A 107 -15.05 1.11 2.93
N ILE A 108 -13.74 1.33 2.78
CA ILE A 108 -13.14 1.91 1.58
C ILE A 108 -12.36 0.85 0.80
N SER A 109 -12.73 0.61 -0.46
CA SER A 109 -11.99 -0.28 -1.36
C SER A 109 -10.63 0.30 -1.72
N VAL A 110 -9.56 -0.48 -1.51
CA VAL A 110 -8.18 -0.12 -1.84
C VAL A 110 -8.03 0.07 -3.36
N MET A 111 -8.57 -0.84 -4.16
CA MET A 111 -8.53 -0.73 -5.63
C MET A 111 -9.19 0.57 -6.10
N ARG A 112 -10.42 0.86 -5.62
CA ARG A 112 -11.14 2.09 -5.99
C ARG A 112 -10.37 3.35 -5.59
N SER A 113 -9.67 3.33 -4.46
CA SER A 113 -8.81 4.44 -4.01
C SER A 113 -7.63 4.65 -4.97
N ARG A 114 -6.95 3.58 -5.38
CA ARG A 114 -5.82 3.66 -6.34
C ARG A 114 -6.25 4.14 -7.72
N LEU A 115 -7.39 3.68 -8.22
CA LEU A 115 -7.96 4.18 -9.48
C LEU A 115 -8.25 5.69 -9.40
N ARG A 116 -8.88 6.16 -8.30
CA ARG A 116 -9.16 7.59 -8.09
C ARG A 116 -7.89 8.44 -7.98
N MET A 117 -6.82 7.92 -7.36
CA MET A 117 -5.51 8.59 -7.33
C MET A 117 -4.97 8.77 -8.75
N GLY A 118 -5.02 7.72 -9.58
CA GLY A 118 -4.61 7.78 -10.99
C GLY A 118 -5.41 8.81 -11.80
N GLN A 119 -6.74 8.83 -11.66
CA GLN A 119 -7.60 9.80 -12.34
C GLN A 119 -7.26 11.24 -11.96
N LYS A 120 -7.07 11.51 -10.65
CA LYS A 120 -6.69 12.85 -10.17
C LYS A 120 -5.30 13.25 -10.66
N LEU A 121 -4.34 12.31 -10.67
CA LEU A 121 -3.00 12.55 -11.19
C LEU A 121 -3.03 12.86 -12.69
N GLY A 122 -3.76 12.09 -13.49
CA GLY A 122 -3.92 12.34 -14.92
C GLY A 122 -4.53 13.72 -15.22
N LYS A 123 -5.58 14.11 -14.50
CA LYS A 123 -6.17 15.45 -14.59
C LYS A 123 -5.16 16.54 -14.24
N LYS A 124 -4.39 16.36 -13.16
CA LYS A 124 -3.37 17.32 -12.75
C LYS A 124 -2.25 17.49 -13.78
N ILE A 125 -1.86 16.39 -14.44
CA ILE A 125 -0.88 16.43 -15.54
C ILE A 125 -1.44 17.24 -16.72
N LEU A 126 -2.67 17.00 -17.15
CA LEU A 126 -3.32 17.77 -18.24
C LEU A 126 -3.45 19.26 -17.91
N GLU A 127 -3.80 19.60 -16.66
CA GLU A 127 -3.86 21.01 -16.21
C GLU A 127 -2.50 21.70 -16.27
N THR A 128 -1.43 20.97 -15.95
CA THR A 128 -0.06 21.53 -15.87
C THR A 128 0.66 21.51 -17.20
N TYR A 129 0.42 20.48 -18.01
CA TYR A 129 1.06 20.21 -19.30
C TYR A 129 0.03 19.80 -20.36
N PRO A 130 -0.86 20.71 -20.80
CA PRO A 130 -1.95 20.39 -21.73
C PRO A 130 -1.46 19.88 -23.10
N ASN A 131 -0.28 20.33 -23.54
CA ASN A 131 0.36 19.94 -24.79
C ASN A 131 1.53 18.98 -24.55
N HIS A 132 1.34 17.97 -23.66
CA HIS A 132 2.37 16.99 -23.38
C HIS A 132 2.74 16.16 -24.61
N ASP A 133 3.99 15.70 -24.68
CA ASP A 133 4.55 14.84 -25.72
C ASP A 133 4.75 13.38 -25.24
N ILE A 134 3.93 12.92 -24.30
CA ILE A 134 4.02 11.58 -23.71
C ILE A 134 3.44 10.56 -24.69
N ASP A 135 4.26 9.56 -25.08
CA ASP A 135 3.86 8.47 -25.98
C ASP A 135 3.24 7.29 -25.22
N ALA A 136 3.73 7.03 -24.00
CA ALA A 136 3.27 5.91 -23.19
C ALA A 136 3.37 6.17 -21.69
N VAL A 137 2.43 5.61 -20.95
CA VAL A 137 2.46 5.53 -19.48
C VAL A 137 2.91 4.13 -19.06
N ILE A 138 3.93 4.07 -18.21
CA ILE A 138 4.55 2.83 -17.74
C ILE A 138 4.50 2.81 -16.20
N PRO A 139 3.87 1.80 -15.58
CA PRO A 139 3.85 1.66 -14.13
C PRO A 139 5.19 1.16 -13.58
N ILE A 140 5.49 1.54 -12.34
CA ILE A 140 6.46 0.82 -11.53
C ILE A 140 5.72 -0.34 -10.83
N PRO A 141 5.97 -1.61 -11.21
CA PRO A 141 5.18 -2.72 -10.71
C PRO A 141 5.42 -2.99 -9.21
N GLU A 142 4.41 -3.41 -8.46
CA GLU A 142 3.05 -3.77 -8.94
C GLU A 142 1.99 -2.76 -8.44
N SER A 143 2.27 -2.03 -7.36
CA SER A 143 1.32 -1.17 -6.63
C SER A 143 0.79 0.02 -7.42
N SER A 144 1.60 0.54 -8.36
CA SER A 144 1.21 1.68 -9.20
C SER A 144 0.40 1.31 -10.45
N THR A 145 0.27 0.02 -10.78
CA THR A 145 -0.41 -0.44 -12.01
C THR A 145 -1.81 0.14 -12.17
N SER A 146 -2.64 0.05 -11.12
CA SER A 146 -4.02 0.56 -11.15
C SER A 146 -4.08 2.08 -11.41
N SER A 147 -3.18 2.83 -10.79
CA SER A 147 -3.09 4.29 -10.98
C SER A 147 -2.59 4.63 -12.36
N ALA A 148 -1.59 3.92 -12.88
CA ALA A 148 -1.02 4.16 -14.21
C ALA A 148 -2.03 3.89 -15.33
N ILE A 149 -2.87 2.88 -15.22
CA ILE A 149 -3.97 2.61 -16.16
C ILE A 149 -4.90 3.82 -16.26
N GLU A 150 -5.32 4.37 -15.13
CA GLU A 150 -6.22 5.53 -15.11
C GLU A 150 -5.52 6.82 -15.58
N VAL A 151 -4.22 6.98 -15.32
CA VAL A 151 -3.42 8.08 -15.89
C VAL A 151 -3.38 7.96 -17.41
N ALA A 152 -3.04 6.80 -17.96
CA ALA A 152 -2.97 6.59 -19.41
C ALA A 152 -4.31 6.89 -20.09
N LYS A 153 -5.41 6.40 -19.51
CA LYS A 153 -6.77 6.66 -19.97
C LYS A 153 -7.12 8.15 -19.94
N THR A 154 -6.75 8.85 -18.86
CA THR A 154 -7.03 10.30 -18.71
C THR A 154 -6.24 11.13 -19.70
N LEU A 155 -4.97 10.77 -19.95
CA LEU A 155 -4.11 11.45 -20.93
C LEU A 155 -4.38 11.04 -22.37
N ASN A 156 -5.21 10.03 -22.59
CA ASN A 156 -5.47 9.42 -23.90
C ASN A 156 -4.20 8.94 -24.61
N VAL A 157 -3.30 8.28 -23.87
CA VAL A 157 -2.05 7.69 -24.37
C VAL A 157 -1.99 6.20 -24.05
N ASN A 158 -1.05 5.48 -24.67
CA ASN A 158 -0.91 4.04 -24.46
C ASN A 158 -0.45 3.71 -23.03
N TYR A 159 -1.11 2.75 -22.39
CA TYR A 159 -0.58 2.03 -21.22
C TYR A 159 0.36 0.92 -21.71
N ARG A 160 1.56 0.80 -21.13
CA ARG A 160 2.54 -0.23 -21.48
C ARG A 160 3.22 -0.79 -20.22
N GLU A 161 3.46 -2.09 -20.20
CA GLU A 161 4.25 -2.75 -19.16
C GLU A 161 5.73 -2.75 -19.56
N GLY A 162 6.45 -1.70 -19.17
CA GLY A 162 7.87 -1.53 -19.54
C GLY A 162 8.85 -2.17 -18.56
N PHE A 163 8.39 -2.62 -17.39
CA PHE A 163 9.24 -3.26 -16.38
C PHE A 163 8.70 -4.64 -15.98
N VAL A 164 9.60 -5.61 -15.88
CA VAL A 164 9.32 -6.93 -15.31
C VAL A 164 9.94 -7.02 -13.92
N LYS A 165 9.12 -7.35 -12.94
CA LYS A 165 9.56 -7.56 -11.56
C LYS A 165 10.08 -8.98 -11.34
N ASN A 166 11.29 -9.10 -10.82
CA ASN A 166 11.81 -10.39 -10.39
C ASN A 166 11.16 -10.80 -9.06
N ARG A 167 10.31 -11.84 -9.10
CA ARG A 167 9.52 -12.32 -7.96
C ARG A 167 10.37 -13.02 -6.89
N TYR A 168 11.57 -13.48 -7.23
CA TYR A 168 12.46 -14.18 -6.30
C TYR A 168 13.26 -13.24 -5.39
N ILE A 169 13.20 -11.93 -5.61
CA ILE A 169 13.94 -10.95 -4.81
C ILE A 169 12.98 -10.20 -3.89
N GLY A 170 13.16 -10.37 -2.59
CA GLY A 170 12.33 -9.76 -1.54
C GLY A 170 12.44 -8.21 -1.46
N ARG A 171 11.79 -7.61 -0.44
CA ARG A 171 11.77 -6.15 -0.23
C ARG A 171 13.16 -5.59 0.06
N THR A 172 13.57 -4.51 -0.64
CA THR A 172 14.92 -3.93 -0.57
C THR A 172 15.04 -2.70 0.32
N PHE A 173 13.92 -2.13 0.81
CA PHE A 173 13.91 -0.92 1.65
C PHE A 173 14.64 -1.09 2.99
N ILE A 174 14.85 -2.33 3.44
CA ILE A 174 15.39 -2.69 4.75
C ILE A 174 16.92 -2.82 4.72
N MET A 175 17.56 -2.67 3.56
CA MET A 175 19.03 -2.84 3.44
C MET A 175 19.78 -1.57 3.91
N PRO A 176 20.78 -1.72 4.80
CA PRO A 176 21.42 -0.58 5.47
C PRO A 176 22.39 0.22 4.60
N LYS A 177 22.93 -0.34 3.49
CA LYS A 177 23.92 0.33 2.65
C LYS A 177 23.34 0.81 1.32
N GLN A 178 23.63 2.08 0.95
CA GLN A 178 23.12 2.73 -0.28
C GLN A 178 23.53 2.03 -1.58
N GLU A 179 24.77 1.53 -1.69
CA GLU A 179 25.25 0.77 -2.85
C GLU A 179 24.53 -0.58 -3.01
N LEU A 180 24.19 -1.25 -1.89
CA LEU A 180 23.41 -2.47 -1.92
C LEU A 180 21.97 -2.23 -2.38
N ARG A 181 21.41 -1.06 -2.05
CA ARG A 181 20.07 -0.65 -2.52
C ARG A 181 20.06 -0.41 -4.03
N LYS A 182 21.08 0.27 -4.60
CA LYS A 182 21.21 0.49 -6.05
C LYS A 182 21.30 -0.83 -6.83
N LYS A 183 22.21 -1.71 -6.45
CA LYS A 183 22.32 -3.05 -7.05
C LYS A 183 21.04 -3.86 -6.92
N SER A 184 20.29 -3.65 -5.86
CA SER A 184 19.07 -4.36 -5.54
C SER A 184 17.88 -3.90 -6.38
N VAL A 185 17.75 -2.61 -6.72
CA VAL A 185 16.70 -2.11 -7.63
C VAL A 185 16.88 -2.72 -9.02
N ARG A 186 18.09 -2.71 -9.57
CA ARG A 186 18.42 -3.32 -10.87
C ARG A 186 18.21 -4.84 -10.92
N ARG A 187 18.36 -5.53 -9.80
CA ARG A 187 18.05 -6.96 -9.71
C ARG A 187 16.56 -7.25 -9.66
N LYS A 188 15.77 -6.31 -9.13
CA LYS A 188 14.33 -6.45 -8.97
C LYS A 188 13.53 -6.14 -10.21
N LEU A 189 13.95 -5.12 -10.97
CA LEU A 189 13.24 -4.60 -12.10
C LEU A 189 14.12 -4.71 -13.34
N ASN A 190 13.59 -5.37 -14.37
CA ASN A 190 14.22 -5.43 -15.68
C ASN A 190 13.40 -4.62 -16.67
N PRO A 191 13.97 -3.59 -17.32
CA PRO A 191 13.29 -2.85 -18.37
C PRO A 191 13.17 -3.71 -19.64
N ILE A 192 12.05 -3.55 -20.35
CA ILE A 192 11.82 -4.14 -21.68
C ILE A 192 12.22 -3.09 -22.72
N PRO A 193 13.37 -3.23 -23.43
CA PRO A 193 13.89 -2.15 -24.28
C PRO A 193 12.91 -1.65 -25.34
N PHE A 194 12.14 -2.55 -25.93
CA PHE A 194 11.11 -2.24 -26.95
C PHE A 194 10.06 -1.23 -26.44
N GLU A 195 9.74 -1.24 -25.17
CA GLU A 195 8.73 -0.34 -24.59
C GLU A 195 9.26 1.08 -24.34
N PHE A 196 10.58 1.25 -24.33
CA PHE A 196 11.25 2.53 -24.03
C PHE A 196 11.88 3.19 -25.24
N LYS A 197 12.45 2.39 -26.16
CA LYS A 197 13.28 2.89 -27.25
C LYS A 197 12.55 3.94 -28.09
N ASP A 198 13.19 5.10 -28.25
CA ASP A 198 12.76 6.26 -29.03
C ASP A 198 11.42 6.89 -28.59
N LYS A 199 10.94 6.59 -27.36
CA LYS A 199 9.68 7.08 -26.81
C LYS A 199 9.88 8.11 -25.69
N ASN A 200 8.91 9.00 -25.58
CA ASN A 200 8.72 9.88 -24.43
C ASN A 200 7.81 9.15 -23.44
N VAL A 201 8.36 8.66 -22.33
CA VAL A 201 7.61 7.82 -21.39
C VAL A 201 7.28 8.55 -20.10
N LEU A 202 6.07 8.33 -19.57
CA LEU A 202 5.69 8.74 -18.23
C LEU A 202 5.73 7.51 -17.32
N LEU A 203 6.68 7.50 -16.39
CA LEU A 203 6.75 6.51 -15.32
C LEU A 203 5.83 6.92 -14.19
N VAL A 204 4.96 6.02 -13.76
CA VAL A 204 4.04 6.25 -12.63
C VAL A 204 4.42 5.31 -11.50
N ASP A 205 4.76 5.90 -10.34
CA ASP A 205 5.00 5.17 -9.09
C ASP A 205 3.85 5.40 -8.10
N ASP A 206 3.71 4.53 -7.11
CA ASP A 206 2.73 4.69 -6.05
C ASP A 206 3.08 5.88 -5.13
N SER A 207 4.37 6.04 -4.81
CA SER A 207 4.85 7.05 -3.87
C SER A 207 6.34 7.32 -4.02
N ILE A 208 6.76 8.55 -3.73
CA ILE A 208 8.17 8.94 -3.64
C ILE A 208 8.50 9.16 -2.16
N VAL A 209 9.39 8.31 -1.61
CA VAL A 209 9.83 8.41 -0.20
C VAL A 209 11.17 9.14 -0.08
N ARG A 210 12.23 8.62 -0.70
CA ARG A 210 13.59 9.17 -0.62
C ARG A 210 14.20 9.57 -1.98
N GLY A 211 13.49 9.34 -3.07
CA GLY A 211 13.92 9.66 -4.43
C GLY A 211 15.06 8.80 -5.01
N THR A 212 15.80 8.02 -4.20
CA THR A 212 16.90 7.17 -4.67
C THR A 212 16.42 6.10 -5.65
N THR A 213 15.33 5.41 -5.31
CA THR A 213 14.74 4.38 -6.17
C THR A 213 14.23 4.99 -7.48
N SER A 214 13.57 6.13 -7.40
CA SER A 214 13.03 6.83 -8.58
C SER A 214 14.15 7.24 -9.54
N ARG A 215 15.29 7.72 -9.02
CA ARG A 215 16.46 8.05 -9.85
C ARG A 215 17.00 6.82 -10.59
N GLU A 216 17.18 5.69 -9.90
CA GLU A 216 17.67 4.44 -10.52
C GLU A 216 16.71 3.94 -11.62
N ILE A 217 15.40 4.05 -11.39
CA ILE A 217 14.39 3.64 -12.37
C ILE A 217 14.44 4.55 -13.61
N VAL A 218 14.57 5.86 -13.43
CA VAL A 218 14.73 6.81 -14.55
C VAL A 218 16.02 6.52 -15.33
N GLU A 219 17.12 6.23 -14.64
CA GLU A 219 18.40 5.85 -15.29
C GLU A 219 18.26 4.54 -16.06
N MET A 220 17.54 3.55 -15.54
CA MET A 220 17.26 2.30 -16.27
C MET A 220 16.45 2.56 -17.56
N ALA A 221 15.39 3.35 -17.48
CA ALA A 221 14.59 3.70 -18.67
C ALA A 221 15.43 4.40 -19.75
N ARG A 222 16.30 5.33 -19.34
CA ARG A 222 17.23 6.03 -20.25
C ARG A 222 18.26 5.08 -20.86
N SER A 223 18.80 4.14 -20.07
CA SER A 223 19.83 3.20 -20.55
C SER A 223 19.34 2.24 -21.64
N VAL A 224 18.02 2.04 -21.74
CA VAL A 224 17.38 1.22 -22.79
C VAL A 224 16.78 2.04 -23.92
N GLY A 225 17.13 3.34 -24.01
CA GLY A 225 16.83 4.18 -25.16
C GLY A 225 15.57 5.04 -25.08
N ALA A 226 15.03 5.30 -23.88
CA ALA A 226 13.96 6.28 -23.74
C ALA A 226 14.43 7.67 -24.17
N LYS A 227 13.67 8.35 -25.03
CA LYS A 227 13.98 9.69 -25.54
C LYS A 227 13.80 10.76 -24.48
N LYS A 228 12.66 10.72 -23.77
CA LYS A 228 12.37 11.52 -22.58
C LYS A 228 11.75 10.62 -21.50
N VAL A 229 12.03 10.93 -20.25
CA VAL A 229 11.45 10.25 -19.11
C VAL A 229 10.83 11.28 -18.17
N TYR A 230 9.52 11.23 -18.07
CA TYR A 230 8.74 11.91 -17.07
C TYR A 230 8.50 10.96 -15.89
N PHE A 231 8.40 11.49 -14.69
CA PHE A 231 8.14 10.70 -13.49
C PHE A 231 7.03 11.33 -12.66
N ALA A 232 6.01 10.55 -12.30
CA ALA A 232 4.89 10.99 -11.50
C ALA A 232 4.60 10.02 -10.35
N SER A 233 4.17 10.57 -9.20
CA SER A 233 3.73 9.82 -8.03
C SER A 233 2.22 9.88 -7.90
N ALA A 234 1.57 8.73 -7.71
CA ALA A 234 0.13 8.67 -7.51
C ALA A 234 -0.30 9.21 -6.14
N ALA A 235 0.56 9.05 -5.13
CA ALA A 235 0.36 9.65 -3.81
C ALA A 235 1.06 11.00 -3.67
N PRO A 236 0.57 11.87 -2.77
CA PRO A 236 1.26 13.11 -2.42
C PRO A 236 2.64 12.83 -1.80
N PRO A 237 3.55 13.83 -1.76
CA PRO A 237 4.85 13.69 -1.14
C PRO A 237 4.74 13.24 0.33
N ILE A 238 5.58 12.26 0.70
CA ILE A 238 5.59 11.69 2.04
C ILE A 238 6.66 12.40 2.86
N SER A 239 6.31 13.55 3.42
CA SER A 239 7.21 14.31 4.30
C SER A 239 7.20 13.81 5.75
N CYS A 240 6.16 13.09 6.16
CA CYS A 240 5.94 12.71 7.56
C CYS A 240 6.84 11.58 8.06
N LEU A 241 7.28 10.65 7.20
CA LEU A 241 8.14 9.53 7.60
C LEU A 241 9.52 9.95 8.08
N LEU A 242 10.02 11.10 7.66
CA LEU A 242 11.31 11.64 8.12
C LEU A 242 11.24 12.13 9.57
N TYR A 243 10.04 12.52 10.04
CA TYR A 243 9.84 13.05 11.39
C TYR A 243 9.27 12.04 12.38
N THR A 244 8.61 10.97 11.90
CA THR A 244 7.92 9.99 12.77
C THR A 244 8.70 8.71 13.01
N SER A 245 9.77 8.46 12.27
CA SER A 245 10.73 7.39 12.49
C SER A 245 12.16 7.94 12.45
N PRO A 246 12.58 8.75 13.42
CA PRO A 246 13.98 9.09 13.55
C PRO A 246 14.72 7.81 13.95
N SER A 247 15.22 7.06 12.96
CA SER A 247 16.27 6.09 13.24
C SER A 247 17.52 6.90 13.59
N PRO A 248 18.25 6.57 14.66
CA PRO A 248 19.55 7.17 14.95
C PRO A 248 20.55 7.08 13.81
N ARG A 249 20.28 6.22 12.80
CA ARG A 249 21.06 6.05 11.57
C ARG A 249 20.66 7.00 10.43
N ASP A 250 19.53 7.72 10.56
CA ASP A 250 19.07 8.69 9.55
C ASP A 250 19.50 10.13 9.90
N SER A 251 20.09 10.35 11.10
CA SER A 251 20.62 11.63 11.55
C SER A 251 22.05 11.92 11.05
N ASP A 252 22.72 10.92 10.44
CA ASP A 252 24.09 11.04 9.93
C ASP A 252 24.15 11.23 8.41
N GLN A 253 23.08 11.86 7.81
CA GLN A 253 23.04 12.20 6.37
C GLN A 253 22.71 13.66 6.15
#